data_58f980434e21e7ac90ccb221c87362fd
#
_entry.id   58f980434e21e7ac90ccb221c87362fd
#
_cell.length_a   1.000
_cell.length_b   1.000
_cell.length_c   1.000
_cell.angle_alpha   90.00
_cell.angle_beta   90.00
_cell.angle_gamma   90.00
#
_symmetry.space_group_name_H-M   'P 1'
#
loop_
_entity.id
_entity.type
_entity.pdbx_description
1 polymer ?
#
loop_
_entity_poly.entity_id
_entity_poly.type
_entity_poly.pdbx_seq_one_letter_code
_entity_poly.pdbx_strand_id
1 'polypeptide(L)' 'MTYFIMRKFKIKDSGYEPEYRVEKYTDNLDQANKYLSALSLLEESNHITYFIVQHDFNEPLILTKEVA' A
#
# COMPACT_ATOMS: atom_id res chain seq x y z
N MET A 1 -1.93 -8.48 13.08
CA MET A 1 -1.44 -8.12 11.73
C MET A 1 -2.35 -7.07 11.14
N THR A 2 -1.78 -6.01 10.63
CA THR A 2 -2.56 -4.96 9.98
C THR A 2 -2.21 -4.92 8.50
N TYR A 3 -3.22 -4.75 7.68
CA TYR A 3 -3.07 -4.69 6.23
C TYR A 3 -3.43 -3.29 5.77
N PHE A 4 -2.49 -2.66 5.10
CA PHE A 4 -2.69 -1.32 4.53
C PHE A 4 -2.87 -1.44 3.04
N ILE A 5 -3.92 -0.82 2.52
CA ILE A 5 -4.10 -0.71 1.08
C ILE A 5 -3.47 0.60 0.66
N MET A 6 -2.38 0.48 -0.07
CA MET A 6 -1.58 1.62 -0.49
C MET A 6 -1.97 2.05 -1.89
N ARG A 7 -1.95 3.34 -2.09
CA ARG A 7 -2.15 3.94 -3.40
C ARG A 7 -0.83 4.52 -3.86
N LYS A 8 -0.40 4.09 -5.03
CA LYS A 8 0.81 4.61 -5.66
C LYS A 8 0.40 5.44 -6.87
N PHE A 9 0.84 6.68 -6.89
CA PHE A 9 0.66 7.55 -8.05
C PHE A 9 2.00 7.80 -8.68
N LYS A 10 2.11 7.49 -9.97
CA LYS A 10 3.32 7.77 -10.74
C LYS A 10 2.96 8.04 -12.18
N ILE A 11 3.41 9.16 -12.69
CA ILE A 11 3.24 9.50 -14.09
C ILE A 11 4.33 8.79 -14.87
N LYS A 12 3.93 7.96 -15.82
CA LYS A 12 4.86 7.20 -16.63
C LYS A 12 5.75 8.13 -17.43
N ASP A 13 7.02 7.76 -17.48
CA ASP A 13 8.03 8.50 -18.25
C ASP A 13 8.29 9.91 -17.73
N SER A 14 7.80 10.23 -16.55
CA SER A 14 8.14 11.48 -15.90
C SER A 14 9.40 11.29 -15.07
N GLY A 15 10.09 12.37 -14.78
CA GLY A 15 11.23 12.33 -13.88
C GLY A 15 10.85 12.40 -12.42
N TYR A 16 9.58 12.46 -12.12
CA TYR A 16 9.11 12.57 -10.74
C TYR A 16 9.05 11.22 -10.07
N GLU A 17 9.35 11.20 -8.77
CA GLU A 17 9.24 9.99 -7.99
C GLU A 17 7.78 9.68 -7.71
N PRO A 18 7.45 8.40 -7.51
CA PRO A 18 6.08 8.03 -7.18
C PRO A 18 5.69 8.55 -5.80
N GLU A 19 4.41 8.84 -5.67
CA GLU A 19 3.83 9.23 -4.40
C GLU A 19 3.02 8.08 -3.85
N TYR A 20 3.13 7.85 -2.55
CA TYR A 20 2.43 6.75 -1.87
C TYR A 20 1.50 7.32 -0.81
N ARG A 21 0.34 6.70 -0.67
CA ARG A 21 -0.63 7.09 0.32
C ARG A 21 -1.39 5.87 0.82
N VAL A 22 -1.72 5.87 2.11
CA VAL A 22 -2.59 4.84 2.67
C VAL A 22 -4.03 5.21 2.36
N GLU A 23 -4.73 4.34 1.65
CA GLU A 23 -6.14 4.56 1.34
C GLU A 23 -7.05 3.96 2.39
N LYS A 24 -6.75 2.74 2.84
CA LYS A 24 -7.55 2.03 3.83
C LYS A 24 -6.65 1.11 4.61
N TYR A 25 -7.15 0.65 5.75
CA TYR A 25 -6.46 -0.37 6.52
C TYR A 25 -7.50 -1.28 7.19
N THR A 26 -7.09 -2.47 7.50
CA THR A 26 -7.92 -3.46 8.18
C THR A 26 -7.02 -4.52 8.80
N ASP A 27 -7.53 -5.22 9.81
CA ASP A 27 -6.83 -6.34 10.41
C ASP A 27 -7.26 -7.68 9.80
N ASN A 28 -8.11 -7.65 8.80
CA ASN A 28 -8.65 -8.84 8.17
C ASN A 28 -8.18 -8.93 6.72
N LEU A 29 -7.45 -10.00 6.39
CA LEU A 29 -6.89 -10.16 5.05
C LEU A 29 -7.96 -10.26 3.96
N ASP A 30 -9.06 -10.95 4.24
CA ASP A 30 -10.13 -11.05 3.26
C ASP A 30 -10.73 -9.68 2.95
N GLN A 31 -10.89 -8.87 3.98
CA GLN A 31 -11.38 -7.52 3.81
C GLN A 31 -10.38 -6.66 3.03
N ALA A 32 -9.10 -6.83 3.31
CA ALA A 32 -8.06 -6.12 2.58
C ALA A 32 -8.10 -6.45 1.09
N ASN A 33 -8.27 -7.73 0.76
CA ASN A 33 -8.37 -8.15 -0.63
C ASN A 33 -9.61 -7.58 -1.31
N LYS A 34 -10.73 -7.47 -0.59
CA LYS A 34 -11.93 -6.85 -1.13
C LYS A 34 -11.71 -5.37 -1.42
N TYR A 35 -11.06 -4.66 -0.51
CA TYR A 35 -10.73 -3.26 -0.71
C TYR A 35 -9.82 -3.09 -1.92
N LEU A 36 -8.80 -3.93 -2.01
CA LEU A 36 -7.86 -3.87 -3.13
C LEU A 36 -8.58 -4.06 -4.46
N SER A 37 -9.44 -5.07 -4.54
CA SER A 37 -10.18 -5.37 -5.74
C SER A 37 -11.12 -4.22 -6.12
N ALA A 38 -11.85 -3.69 -5.14
CA ALA A 38 -12.80 -2.62 -5.39
C ALA A 38 -12.10 -1.35 -5.87
N LEU A 39 -11.03 -0.96 -5.20
CA LEU A 39 -10.28 0.24 -5.57
C LEU A 39 -9.64 0.09 -6.94
N SER A 40 -9.07 -1.07 -7.21
CA SER A 40 -8.45 -1.33 -8.51
C SER A 40 -9.47 -1.32 -9.64
N LEU A 41 -10.65 -1.88 -9.39
CA LEU A 41 -11.71 -1.95 -10.38
C LEU A 41 -12.24 -0.55 -10.72
N LEU A 42 -12.37 0.31 -9.71
CA LEU A 42 -12.92 1.64 -9.89
C LEU A 42 -11.91 2.65 -10.43
N GLU A 43 -10.64 2.32 -10.38
CA GLU A 43 -9.60 3.25 -10.81
C GLU A 43 -9.48 3.27 -12.32
N GLU A 44 -9.61 4.44 -12.91
CA GLU A 44 -9.53 4.60 -14.35
C GLU A 44 -8.17 5.11 -14.84
N SER A 45 -7.34 5.60 -13.93
CA SER A 45 -6.06 6.19 -14.30
C SER A 45 -4.97 5.13 -14.40
N ASN A 46 -4.19 5.20 -15.48
CA ASN A 46 -3.02 4.33 -15.66
C ASN A 46 -1.88 4.70 -14.71
N HIS A 47 -1.98 5.87 -14.08
CA HIS A 47 -0.93 6.36 -13.21
C HIS A 47 -1.08 5.89 -11.78
N ILE A 48 -2.20 5.26 -11.45
CA ILE A 48 -2.53 4.86 -10.09
C ILE A 48 -2.58 3.35 -9.98
N THR A 49 -1.90 2.83 -8.97
CA THR A 49 -1.85 1.40 -8.67
C THR A 49 -2.11 1.21 -7.18
N TYR A 50 -2.80 0.14 -6.83
CA TYR A 50 -3.07 -0.21 -5.44
C TYR A 50 -2.37 -1.50 -5.09
N PHE A 51 -1.90 -1.60 -3.86
CA PHE A 51 -1.25 -2.82 -3.37
C PHE A 51 -1.40 -2.92 -1.86
N ILE A 52 -1.17 -4.12 -1.33
CA ILE A 52 -1.31 -4.37 0.10
C ILE A 52 0.08 -4.45 0.73
N VAL A 53 0.23 -3.76 1.86
CA VAL A 53 1.40 -3.89 2.72
C VAL A 53 0.90 -4.42 4.06
N GLN A 54 1.51 -5.48 4.54
CA GLN A 54 1.15 -6.02 5.84
C GLN A 54 2.19 -5.65 6.87
N HIS A 55 1.72 -5.42 8.08
CA HIS A 55 2.59 -5.07 9.19
C HIS A 55 2.06 -5.66 10.49
N ASP A 56 2.94 -6.25 11.27
CA ASP A 56 2.60 -6.77 12.59
C ASP A 56 3.15 -5.83 13.64
N PHE A 57 2.27 -5.04 14.24
CA PHE A 57 2.67 -4.09 15.26
C PHE A 57 3.12 -4.73 16.55
N ASN A 58 2.91 -6.04 16.70
CA ASN A 58 3.39 -6.77 17.87
C ASN A 58 4.87 -7.13 17.76
N GLU A 59 5.44 -6.99 16.58
CA GLU A 59 6.85 -7.25 16.38
C GLU A 59 7.65 -6.01 16.76
N PRO A 60 8.81 -6.18 17.39
CA PRO A 60 9.66 -5.04 17.68
C PRO A 60 10.08 -4.35 16.39
N LEU A 61 10.19 -3.04 16.47
CA LEU A 61 10.78 -2.31 15.37
C LEU A 61 12.26 -2.62 15.32
N ILE A 62 12.67 -3.16 14.23
CA ILE A 62 14.05 -3.60 14.07
C ILE A 62 14.80 -2.73 13.09
N LEU A 63 14.33 -1.53 12.91
CA LEU A 63 14.95 -0.58 11.98
C LEU A 63 16.40 -0.33 12.28
N THR A 64 16.75 -0.44 13.55
CA THR A 64 18.12 -0.18 13.96
C THR A 64 19.10 -1.20 13.43
N LYS A 65 18.64 -2.37 13.06
CA LYS A 65 19.53 -3.39 12.54
C LYS A 65 20.11 -3.02 11.18
N GLU A 66 19.36 -2.33 10.41
CA GLU A 66 19.78 -1.98 9.06
C GLU A 66 20.92 -0.99 9.08
N VAL A 67 21.07 -0.33 10.19
CA VAL A 67 22.09 0.69 10.33
C VAL A 67 23.44 0.08 10.64
N ALA A 68 23.39 -1.11 11.19
CA ALA A 68 24.62 -1.76 11.61
C ALA A 68 25.52 -2.16 10.44
#